data_a7b151c084ec29e20f581b97f7929153
#
_entry.id   a7b151c084ec29e20f581b97f7929153
#
_cell.length_a   1.000
_cell.length_b   1.000
_cell.length_c   1.000
_cell.angle_alpha   90.00
_cell.angle_beta   90.00
_cell.angle_gamma   90.00
#
_symmetry.space_group_name_H-M   'P 1'
#
loop_
_entity.id
_entity.type
_entity.pdbx_description
1 polymer ?
#
loop_
_entity_poly.entity_id
_entity_poly.type
_entity_poly.pdbx_seq_one_letter_code
_entity_poly.pdbx_strand_id
1 'polypeptide(L)'
;METKGITTMTLKKINKEKVYQFIYEKRETSKLQIVQELGMGLSTVSQNLTALEQEGLIERNGYFESTGGRKAQIIRIVPEVKLSIGIGLLKDQFHIAAVNLYGEIVASHTIPFSYRDTSDCYARITEEILRFIETRQYAPEKILGISIATQGILSPDGSRVIY
;
A
#
# COMPACT_ATOMS: atom_id res chain seq x y z
N MET A 1 -28.78 -9.12 22.23
CA MET A 1 -27.80 -8.94 21.14
C MET A 1 -28.58 -8.40 19.95
N GLU A 2 -28.52 -7.09 19.71
CA GLU A 2 -29.16 -6.48 18.54
C GLU A 2 -28.37 -6.82 17.29
N THR A 3 -28.97 -7.59 16.40
CA THR A 3 -28.48 -7.77 15.01
C THR A 3 -28.70 -6.44 14.28
N LYS A 4 -27.69 -5.56 14.27
CA LYS A 4 -27.69 -4.38 13.38
C LYS A 4 -27.82 -4.86 11.95
N GLY A 5 -28.97 -4.65 11.34
CA GLY A 5 -29.24 -4.97 9.95
C GLY A 5 -28.21 -4.29 9.05
N ILE A 6 -27.57 -5.06 8.17
CA ILE A 6 -26.61 -4.53 7.19
C ILE A 6 -27.35 -3.60 6.25
N THR A 7 -27.03 -2.32 6.26
CA THR A 7 -27.65 -1.34 5.37
C THR A 7 -27.15 -1.54 3.93
N THR A 8 -27.93 -1.10 2.94
CA THR A 8 -27.51 -1.11 1.52
C THR A 8 -26.17 -0.41 1.30
N MET A 9 -25.89 0.63 2.08
CA MET A 9 -24.62 1.38 2.02
C MET A 9 -23.45 0.55 2.54
N THR A 10 -23.66 -0.19 3.63
CA THR A 10 -22.68 -1.12 4.20
C THR A 10 -22.36 -2.26 3.23
N LEU A 11 -23.39 -2.82 2.58
CA LEU A 11 -23.19 -3.88 1.55
C LEU A 11 -22.38 -3.37 0.36
N LYS A 12 -22.64 -2.15 -0.12
CA LYS A 12 -21.86 -1.55 -1.22
C LYS A 12 -20.40 -1.40 -0.85
N LYS A 13 -20.12 -0.92 0.38
CA LYS A 13 -18.73 -0.79 0.87
C LYS A 13 -18.03 -2.15 0.94
N ILE A 14 -18.66 -3.14 1.56
CA ILE A 14 -18.12 -4.50 1.68
C ILE A 14 -17.85 -5.12 0.30
N ASN A 15 -18.77 -4.95 -0.66
CA ASN A 15 -18.56 -5.48 -2.01
C ASN A 15 -17.40 -4.79 -2.73
N LYS A 16 -17.24 -3.46 -2.58
CA LYS A 16 -16.11 -2.74 -3.14
C LYS A 16 -14.78 -3.20 -2.54
N GLU A 17 -14.72 -3.38 -1.21
CA GLU A 17 -13.54 -3.90 -0.53
C GLU A 17 -13.19 -5.32 -1.00
N LYS A 18 -14.17 -6.23 -1.12
CA LYS A 18 -13.94 -7.58 -1.64
C LYS A 18 -13.40 -7.59 -3.06
N VAL A 19 -13.95 -6.76 -3.94
CA VAL A 19 -13.47 -6.63 -5.33
C VAL A 19 -12.04 -6.10 -5.35
N TYR A 20 -11.74 -5.08 -4.56
CA TYR A 20 -10.38 -4.52 -4.47
C TYR A 20 -9.38 -5.54 -3.94
N GLN A 21 -9.71 -6.23 -2.84
CA GLN A 21 -8.87 -7.27 -2.26
C GLN A 21 -8.60 -8.41 -3.25
N PHE A 22 -9.61 -8.85 -3.97
CA PHE A 22 -9.45 -9.88 -4.99
C PHE A 22 -8.46 -9.45 -6.09
N ILE A 23 -8.58 -8.21 -6.58
CA ILE A 23 -7.65 -7.66 -7.59
C ILE A 23 -6.23 -7.58 -7.01
N TYR A 24 -6.08 -7.14 -5.75
CA TYR A 24 -4.81 -7.08 -5.05
C TYR A 24 -4.12 -8.46 -4.99
N GLU A 25 -4.85 -9.48 -4.58
CA GLU A 25 -4.33 -10.85 -4.43
C GLU A 25 -3.97 -11.50 -5.77
N LYS A 26 -4.78 -11.28 -6.80
CA LYS A 26 -4.54 -11.85 -8.14
C LYS A 26 -3.49 -11.10 -8.94
N ARG A 27 -3.12 -9.89 -8.55
CA ARG A 27 -2.23 -8.97 -9.28
C ARG A 27 -2.85 -8.48 -10.59
N GLU A 28 -3.24 -9.39 -11.46
CA GLU A 28 -3.94 -9.17 -12.72
C GLU A 28 -5.17 -10.05 -12.81
N THR A 29 -6.28 -9.47 -13.21
CA THR A 29 -7.55 -10.19 -13.34
C THR A 29 -8.42 -9.56 -14.43
N SER A 30 -9.56 -10.20 -14.71
CA SER A 30 -10.57 -9.66 -15.63
C SER A 30 -11.92 -9.53 -14.92
N LYS A 31 -12.80 -8.69 -15.48
CA LYS A 31 -14.16 -8.52 -14.95
C LYS A 31 -14.91 -9.85 -14.86
N LEU A 32 -14.76 -10.72 -15.85
CA LEU A 32 -15.42 -12.01 -15.87
C LEU A 32 -14.91 -12.93 -14.75
N GLN A 33 -13.62 -12.94 -14.53
CA GLN A 33 -13.00 -13.71 -13.45
C GLN A 33 -13.49 -13.22 -12.08
N ILE A 34 -13.57 -11.91 -11.86
CA ILE A 34 -14.11 -11.34 -10.60
C ILE A 34 -15.57 -11.80 -10.38
N VAL A 35 -16.40 -11.77 -11.44
CA VAL A 35 -17.79 -12.24 -11.39
C VAL A 35 -17.86 -13.70 -10.97
N GLN A 36 -17.05 -14.54 -11.59
CA GLN A 36 -17.05 -15.99 -11.36
C GLN A 36 -16.53 -16.36 -9.96
N GLU A 37 -15.38 -15.81 -9.58
CA GLU A 37 -14.71 -16.19 -8.34
C GLU A 37 -15.40 -15.61 -7.08
N LEU A 38 -15.95 -14.38 -7.18
CA LEU A 38 -16.66 -13.78 -6.06
C LEU A 38 -18.17 -14.09 -6.04
N GLY A 39 -18.71 -14.75 -7.07
CA GLY A 39 -20.15 -15.03 -7.17
C GLY A 39 -21.02 -13.77 -7.20
N MET A 40 -20.48 -12.65 -7.68
CA MET A 40 -21.19 -11.36 -7.73
C MET A 40 -21.84 -11.14 -9.09
N GLY A 41 -23.00 -10.47 -9.11
CA GLY A 41 -23.63 -10.07 -10.37
C GLY A 41 -22.78 -9.14 -11.20
N LEU A 42 -22.83 -9.27 -12.54
CA LEU A 42 -22.05 -8.49 -13.49
C LEU A 42 -22.21 -6.96 -13.31
N SER A 43 -23.44 -6.50 -13.02
CA SER A 43 -23.73 -5.10 -12.75
C SER A 43 -23.04 -4.59 -11.49
N THR A 44 -23.07 -5.39 -10.41
CA THR A 44 -22.42 -5.08 -9.14
C THR A 44 -20.90 -4.96 -9.32
N VAL A 45 -20.27 -5.93 -9.99
CA VAL A 45 -18.84 -5.89 -10.28
C VAL A 45 -18.51 -4.66 -11.13
N SER A 46 -19.30 -4.37 -12.19
CA SER A 46 -19.06 -3.21 -13.05
C SER A 46 -19.13 -1.90 -12.28
N GLN A 47 -20.11 -1.72 -11.39
CA GLN A 47 -20.23 -0.51 -10.57
C GLN A 47 -19.05 -0.35 -9.61
N ASN A 48 -18.61 -1.45 -8.96
CA ASN A 48 -17.46 -1.42 -8.06
C ASN A 48 -16.16 -1.11 -8.81
N LEU A 49 -15.93 -1.70 -9.97
CA LEU A 49 -14.76 -1.40 -10.81
C LEU A 49 -14.75 0.07 -11.24
N THR A 50 -15.90 0.63 -11.65
CA THR A 50 -15.99 2.05 -12.02
C THR A 50 -15.66 2.95 -10.83
N ALA A 51 -16.17 2.64 -9.64
CA ALA A 51 -15.87 3.41 -8.43
C ALA A 51 -14.38 3.34 -8.06
N LEU A 52 -13.78 2.14 -8.07
CA LEU A 52 -12.37 1.95 -7.78
C LEU A 52 -11.45 2.67 -8.78
N GLU A 53 -11.83 2.67 -10.06
CA GLU A 53 -11.09 3.36 -11.12
C GLU A 53 -11.20 4.90 -10.99
N GLN A 54 -12.38 5.42 -10.65
CA GLN A 54 -12.59 6.84 -10.35
C GLN A 54 -11.80 7.32 -9.11
N GLU A 55 -11.63 6.44 -8.14
CA GLU A 55 -10.80 6.69 -6.95
C GLU A 55 -9.29 6.53 -7.24
N GLY A 56 -8.90 6.14 -8.46
CA GLY A 56 -7.51 5.90 -8.84
C GLY A 56 -6.86 4.67 -8.18
N LEU A 57 -7.67 3.77 -7.61
CA LEU A 57 -7.18 2.58 -6.89
C LEU A 57 -6.85 1.42 -7.81
N ILE A 58 -7.48 1.37 -8.98
CA ILE A 58 -7.24 0.38 -10.03
C ILE A 58 -7.07 1.04 -11.37
N GLU A 59 -6.45 0.32 -12.28
CA GLU A 59 -6.33 0.70 -13.68
C GLU A 59 -6.66 -0.46 -14.60
N ARG A 60 -7.00 -0.13 -15.84
CA ARG A 60 -7.18 -1.09 -16.92
C ARG A 60 -6.01 -0.96 -17.89
N ASN A 61 -5.16 -1.97 -17.94
CA ASN A 61 -3.94 -1.90 -18.71
C ASN A 61 -3.73 -3.19 -19.52
N GLY A 62 -3.93 -3.11 -20.82
CA GLY A 62 -3.75 -4.23 -21.75
C GLY A 62 -4.90 -5.23 -21.78
N TYR A 63 -4.63 -6.35 -22.43
CA TYR A 63 -5.58 -7.43 -22.61
C TYR A 63 -4.87 -8.76 -22.43
N PHE A 64 -5.58 -9.75 -21.88
CA PHE A 64 -5.11 -11.12 -21.86
C PHE A 64 -5.01 -11.69 -23.27
N GLU A 65 -4.12 -12.64 -23.48
CA GLU A 65 -4.07 -13.38 -24.73
C GLU A 65 -5.40 -14.10 -24.99
N SER A 66 -5.85 -14.06 -26.24
CA SER A 66 -7.14 -14.64 -26.61
C SER A 66 -6.97 -16.12 -27.00
N THR A 67 -7.79 -16.96 -26.40
CA THR A 67 -7.92 -18.38 -26.78
C THR A 67 -9.06 -18.64 -27.76
N GLY A 68 -9.54 -17.60 -28.47
CA GLY A 68 -10.60 -17.76 -29.47
C GLY A 68 -11.89 -16.96 -29.19
N GLY A 69 -11.78 -15.76 -28.58
CA GLY A 69 -12.91 -14.88 -28.31
C GLY A 69 -12.50 -13.41 -28.15
N ARG A 70 -13.41 -12.56 -27.68
CA ARG A 70 -13.08 -11.16 -27.35
C ARG A 70 -12.05 -11.14 -26.22
N LYS A 71 -10.92 -10.50 -26.46
CA LYS A 71 -9.86 -10.33 -25.46
C LYS A 71 -10.40 -9.70 -24.18
N ALA A 72 -10.15 -10.32 -23.05
CA ALA A 72 -10.51 -9.78 -21.74
C ALA A 72 -9.51 -8.70 -21.34
N GLN A 73 -10.03 -7.56 -20.88
CA GLN A 73 -9.20 -6.44 -20.41
C GLN A 73 -8.58 -6.79 -19.06
N ILE A 74 -7.28 -6.51 -18.91
CA ILE A 74 -6.55 -6.69 -17.66
C ILE A 74 -6.93 -5.54 -16.70
N ILE A 75 -7.26 -5.93 -15.49
CA ILE A 75 -7.55 -5.04 -14.36
C ILE A 75 -6.52 -5.34 -13.27
N ARG A 76 -5.88 -4.29 -12.77
CA ARG A 76 -4.90 -4.38 -11.67
C ARG A 76 -5.00 -3.18 -10.75
N ILE A 77 -4.48 -3.28 -9.54
CA ILE A 77 -4.39 -2.11 -8.65
C ILE A 77 -3.32 -1.15 -9.18
N VAL A 78 -3.41 0.11 -8.74
CA VAL A 78 -2.34 1.10 -8.90
C VAL A 78 -1.43 0.99 -7.67
N PRO A 79 -0.26 0.32 -7.77
CA PRO A 79 0.51 -0.05 -6.57
C PRO A 79 1.07 1.17 -5.82
N GLU A 80 1.32 2.27 -6.53
CA GLU A 80 1.87 3.50 -5.96
C GLU A 80 0.82 4.53 -5.56
N VAL A 81 -0.48 4.16 -5.55
CA VAL A 81 -1.54 5.06 -5.07
C VAL A 81 -1.36 5.41 -3.59
N LYS A 82 -0.77 4.49 -2.83
CA LYS A 82 -0.34 4.67 -1.44
C LYS A 82 1.06 4.09 -1.26
N LEU A 83 1.81 4.71 -0.35
CA LEU A 83 3.18 4.35 -0.03
C LEU A 83 3.36 4.26 1.48
N SER A 84 4.27 3.42 1.93
CA SER A 84 4.80 3.42 3.29
C SER A 84 6.26 3.85 3.26
N ILE A 85 6.70 4.62 4.27
CA ILE A 85 8.09 5.02 4.42
C ILE A 85 8.73 4.11 5.47
N GLY A 86 9.74 3.36 5.07
CA GLY A 86 10.57 2.54 5.95
C GLY A 86 11.89 3.22 6.26
N ILE A 87 12.29 3.22 7.53
CA ILE A 87 13.54 3.79 8.01
C ILE A 87 14.34 2.69 8.69
N GLY A 88 15.60 2.51 8.31
CA GLY A 88 16.55 1.64 8.96
C GLY A 88 17.64 2.47 9.65
N LEU A 89 17.68 2.43 10.99
CA LEU A 89 18.76 3.01 11.78
C LEU A 89 19.78 1.91 12.10
N LEU A 90 20.87 1.88 11.34
CA LEU A 90 22.00 1.00 11.56
C LEU A 90 23.11 1.77 12.29
N LYS A 91 24.13 1.07 12.79
CA LYS A 91 25.21 1.68 13.58
C LYS A 91 25.82 2.92 12.94
N ASP A 92 26.12 2.85 11.62
CA ASP A 92 26.82 3.91 10.90
C ASP A 92 26.05 4.37 9.65
N GLN A 93 24.79 3.98 9.50
CA GLN A 93 23.99 4.27 8.31
C GLN A 93 22.53 4.54 8.66
N PHE A 94 21.96 5.49 7.93
CA PHE A 94 20.53 5.75 7.89
C PHE A 94 20.01 5.35 6.50
N HIS A 95 19.09 4.42 6.48
CA HIS A 95 18.39 4.00 5.28
C HIS A 95 16.97 4.53 5.31
N ILE A 96 16.50 5.04 4.19
CA ILE A 96 15.11 5.40 3.98
C ILE A 96 14.62 4.82 2.67
N ALA A 97 13.42 4.26 2.66
CA ALA A 97 12.80 3.70 1.48
C ALA A 97 11.32 4.00 1.44
N ALA A 98 10.80 4.28 0.24
CA ALA A 98 9.38 4.26 -0.05
C ALA A 98 9.00 2.90 -0.61
N VAL A 99 7.93 2.33 -0.08
CA VAL A 99 7.45 0.99 -0.40
C VAL A 99 6.02 1.09 -0.87
N ASN A 100 5.70 0.48 -2.01
CA ASN A 100 4.36 0.47 -2.57
C ASN A 100 3.44 -0.54 -1.87
N LEU A 101 2.18 -0.63 -2.30
CA LEU A 101 1.19 -1.55 -1.72
C LEU A 101 1.56 -3.02 -1.87
N TYR A 102 2.46 -3.38 -2.76
CA TYR A 102 2.95 -4.75 -2.94
C TYR A 102 4.21 -5.07 -2.14
N GLY A 103 4.72 -4.13 -1.34
CA GLY A 103 5.96 -4.32 -0.60
C GLY A 103 7.22 -4.12 -1.45
N GLU A 104 7.10 -3.57 -2.65
CA GLU A 104 8.23 -3.29 -3.54
C GLU A 104 8.82 -1.92 -3.23
N ILE A 105 10.15 -1.83 -3.17
CA ILE A 105 10.85 -0.56 -2.97
C ILE A 105 10.79 0.24 -4.27
N VAL A 106 10.10 1.38 -4.24
CA VAL A 106 9.98 2.29 -5.38
C VAL A 106 11.02 3.41 -5.37
N ALA A 107 11.55 3.71 -4.20
CA ALA A 107 12.66 4.64 -4.04
C ALA A 107 13.40 4.34 -2.74
N SER A 108 14.72 4.57 -2.72
CA SER A 108 15.52 4.46 -1.52
C SER A 108 16.66 5.47 -1.50
N HIS A 109 17.15 5.74 -0.30
CA HIS A 109 18.32 6.57 -0.06
C HIS A 109 19.06 6.08 1.18
N THR A 110 20.38 6.16 1.15
CA THR A 110 21.25 5.75 2.25
C THR A 110 22.29 6.83 2.47
N ILE A 111 22.45 7.24 3.71
CA ILE A 111 23.47 8.22 4.10
C ILE A 111 24.33 7.68 5.26
N PRO A 112 25.61 8.10 5.37
CA PRO A 112 26.40 7.91 6.57
C PRO A 112 25.74 8.62 7.75
N PHE A 113 25.52 7.89 8.85
CA PHE A 113 24.80 8.42 10.00
C PHE A 113 25.19 7.67 11.26
N SER A 114 25.68 8.37 12.28
CA SER A 114 25.95 7.79 13.59
C SER A 114 24.80 8.16 14.52
N TYR A 115 24.02 7.17 14.91
CA TYR A 115 22.93 7.36 15.85
C TYR A 115 23.47 7.72 17.24
N ARG A 116 22.88 8.73 17.85
CA ARG A 116 23.07 9.11 19.27
C ARG A 116 21.71 9.50 19.84
N ASP A 117 21.49 9.14 21.08
CA ASP A 117 20.25 9.52 21.80
C ASP A 117 20.31 10.98 22.24
N THR A 118 20.16 11.91 21.27
CA THR A 118 20.20 13.36 21.47
C THR A 118 19.13 14.04 20.62
N SER A 119 18.64 15.19 21.09
CA SER A 119 17.68 16.02 20.36
C SER A 119 18.15 16.36 18.95
N ASP A 120 19.43 16.68 18.77
CA ASP A 120 20.02 17.01 17.47
C ASP A 120 19.99 15.83 16.50
N CYS A 121 20.20 14.62 17.03
CA CYS A 121 20.12 13.41 16.22
C CYS A 121 18.69 13.17 15.73
N TYR A 122 17.70 13.36 16.59
CA TYR A 122 16.29 13.25 16.21
C TYR A 122 15.87 14.33 15.22
N ALA A 123 16.32 15.56 15.40
CA ALA A 123 16.08 16.64 14.44
C ALA A 123 16.63 16.30 13.06
N ARG A 124 17.87 15.79 12.99
CA ARG A 124 18.49 15.38 11.73
C ARG A 124 17.74 14.21 11.05
N ILE A 125 17.28 13.23 11.81
CA ILE A 125 16.44 12.14 11.29
C ILE A 125 15.19 12.72 10.64
N THR A 126 14.51 13.63 11.33
CA THR A 126 13.30 14.29 10.84
C THR A 126 13.56 15.07 9.55
N GLU A 127 14.65 15.83 9.49
CA GLU A 127 15.04 16.57 8.28
C GLU A 127 15.28 15.64 7.08
N GLU A 128 15.98 14.53 7.28
CA GLU A 128 16.22 13.56 6.19
C GLU A 128 14.94 12.91 5.70
N ILE A 129 13.99 12.60 6.60
CA ILE A 129 12.68 12.08 6.22
C ILE A 129 11.90 13.09 5.36
N LEU A 130 11.81 14.34 5.84
CA LEU A 130 11.11 15.40 5.13
C LEU A 130 11.76 15.67 3.77
N ARG A 131 13.08 15.76 3.71
CA ARG A 131 13.82 15.95 2.47
C ARG A 131 13.55 14.81 1.47
N PHE A 132 13.52 13.56 1.95
CA PHE A 132 13.22 12.41 1.10
C PHE A 132 11.81 12.48 0.49
N ILE A 133 10.83 12.86 1.29
CA ILE A 133 9.42 13.01 0.87
C ILE A 133 9.28 14.17 -0.13
N GLU A 134 9.84 15.32 0.18
CA GLU A 134 9.77 16.53 -0.64
C GLU A 134 10.48 16.37 -1.99
N THR A 135 11.70 15.84 -1.98
CA THR A 135 12.49 15.65 -3.21
C THR A 135 11.77 14.73 -4.21
N ARG A 136 10.96 13.80 -3.72
CA ARG A 136 10.19 12.87 -4.54
C ARG A 136 8.75 13.31 -4.79
N GLN A 137 8.38 14.48 -4.26
CA GLN A 137 7.05 15.06 -4.41
C GLN A 137 5.93 14.11 -3.96
N TYR A 138 6.19 13.32 -2.91
CA TYR A 138 5.16 12.47 -2.33
C TYR A 138 4.16 13.32 -1.56
N ALA A 139 2.91 13.36 -2.04
CA ALA A 139 1.84 14.07 -1.36
C ALA A 139 1.54 13.39 0.00
N PRO A 140 1.34 14.15 1.08
CA PRO A 140 1.13 13.59 2.42
C PRO A 140 0.00 12.55 2.48
N GLU A 141 -1.07 12.76 1.73
CA GLU A 141 -2.22 11.85 1.64
C GLU A 141 -1.89 10.51 0.98
N LYS A 142 -0.79 10.40 0.24
CA LYS A 142 -0.29 9.14 -0.30
C LYS A 142 0.44 8.30 0.73
N ILE A 143 0.94 8.90 1.81
CA ILE A 143 1.76 8.22 2.80
C ILE A 143 0.86 7.57 3.84
N LEU A 144 0.87 6.22 3.90
CA LEU A 144 0.11 5.43 4.88
C LEU A 144 0.69 5.55 6.29
N GLY A 145 2.01 5.71 6.38
CA GLY A 145 2.71 5.81 7.65
C GLY A 145 4.22 5.66 7.48
N ILE A 146 4.91 5.85 8.60
CA ILE A 146 6.37 5.73 8.71
C ILE A 146 6.67 4.63 9.72
N SER A 147 7.54 3.69 9.36
CA SER A 147 8.05 2.65 10.24
C SER A 147 9.55 2.84 10.45
N ILE A 148 10.03 2.56 11.65
CA ILE A 148 11.45 2.65 11.99
C ILE A 148 11.92 1.29 12.47
N ALA A 149 12.97 0.76 11.84
CA ALA A 149 13.71 -0.41 12.28
C ALA A 149 15.07 0.02 12.81
N THR A 150 15.43 -0.47 13.96
CA THR A 150 16.74 -0.21 14.58
C THR A 150 17.43 -1.52 14.94
N GLN A 151 18.76 -1.50 14.96
CA GLN A 151 19.54 -2.61 15.50
C GLN A 151 19.49 -2.58 17.03
N GLY A 152 19.47 -3.76 17.64
CA GLY A 152 19.55 -3.92 19.09
C GLY A 152 18.75 -5.11 19.58
N ILE A 153 18.89 -5.40 20.86
CA ILE A 153 18.13 -6.44 21.57
C ILE A 153 17.04 -5.72 22.38
N LEU A 154 15.83 -6.21 22.31
CA LEU A 154 14.77 -5.68 23.15
C LEU A 154 14.99 -6.06 24.62
N SER A 155 14.72 -5.13 25.53
CA SER A 155 14.61 -5.43 26.96
C SER A 155 13.52 -6.49 27.19
N PRO A 156 13.58 -7.27 28.29
CA PRO A 156 12.61 -8.33 28.57
C PRO A 156 11.16 -7.86 28.59
N ASP A 157 10.92 -6.60 28.93
CA ASP A 157 9.61 -5.95 28.94
C ASP A 157 9.23 -5.32 27.59
N GLY A 158 10.10 -5.40 26.57
CA GLY A 158 9.88 -4.85 25.24
C GLY A 158 9.88 -3.32 25.15
N SER A 159 10.21 -2.61 26.24
CA SER A 159 10.10 -1.15 26.32
C SER A 159 11.32 -0.39 25.79
N ARG A 160 12.45 -1.05 25.66
CA ARG A 160 13.73 -0.42 25.28
C ARG A 160 14.53 -1.29 24.32
N VAL A 161 15.30 -0.66 23.47
CA VAL A 161 16.36 -1.31 22.69
C VAL A 161 17.65 -1.23 23.49
N ILE A 162 18.29 -2.39 23.72
CA ILE A 162 19.57 -2.53 24.41
C ILE A 162 20.61 -2.85 23.34
N TYR A 163 21.72 -2.13 23.36
CA TYR A 163 22.86 -2.38 22.45
C TYR A 163 23.92 -3.22 23.15
#